data_364cc3de8040ef3aeb60149f52dbf599
#
_entry.id   364cc3de8040ef3aeb60149f52dbf599
#
_cell.length_a   1.000
_cell.length_b   1.000
_cell.length_c   1.000
_cell.angle_alpha   90.00
_cell.angle_beta   90.00
_cell.angle_gamma   90.00
#
_symmetry.space_group_name_H-M   'P 1'
#
loop_
_entity.id
_entity.type
_entity.pdbx_description
1 polymer ?
#
loop_
_entity_poly.entity_id
_entity_poly.type
_entity_poly.pdbx_seq_one_letter_code
_entity_poly.pdbx_strand_id
1 'polypeptide(L)'
;MTDLPLYGNITTLYVLLAYNRMIQGYKYASLLLLASLMKEGGAIMYAIIETGGKQVLCEVGSTIFVEKLDVQEGEQVVFDKVVCYSNRTTKVGAPYVKGAKVTAKVEKQGKAKKITIYKYKCKDGSSHRKQGHRQPYTKLTIEAIEA
;
A
#
# COMPACT_ATOMS: atom_id res chain seq x y z
N MET A 1 57.86 -38.18 33.50
CA MET A 1 57.97 -38.95 32.24
C MET A 1 56.63 -39.62 32.07
N THR A 2 55.75 -38.97 31.38
CA THR A 2 54.47 -39.58 30.92
C THR A 2 54.11 -38.90 29.57
N ASP A 3 54.30 -39.68 28.52
CA ASP A 3 54.07 -39.31 27.12
C ASP A 3 52.60 -39.10 26.86
N LEU A 4 52.27 -37.95 26.35
CA LEU A 4 50.97 -37.67 25.76
C LEU A 4 50.93 -38.20 24.31
N PRO A 5 49.97 -39.02 23.91
CA PRO A 5 49.90 -39.50 22.54
C PRO A 5 49.34 -38.36 21.63
N LEU A 6 50.22 -37.86 20.77
CA LEU A 6 49.91 -37.04 19.61
C LEU A 6 49.23 -37.92 18.52
N TYR A 7 47.94 -38.22 18.67
CA TYR A 7 47.13 -38.74 17.59
C TYR A 7 45.78 -38.03 17.59
N GLY A 8 45.80 -36.73 17.29
CA GLY A 8 44.62 -36.03 16.86
C GLY A 8 44.31 -36.46 15.42
N ASN A 9 43.33 -37.35 15.29
CA ASN A 9 42.87 -37.86 14.01
C ASN A 9 42.56 -36.71 13.04
N ILE A 10 43.21 -36.73 11.88
CA ILE A 10 42.99 -35.81 10.76
C ILE A 10 41.51 -35.71 10.43
N THR A 11 40.74 -36.77 10.64
CA THR A 11 39.28 -36.82 10.52
C THR A 11 38.55 -35.87 11.47
N THR A 12 39.03 -35.71 12.73
CA THR A 12 38.43 -34.80 13.72
C THR A 12 38.64 -33.33 13.32
N LEU A 13 39.82 -33.02 12.75
CA LEU A 13 40.14 -31.69 12.25
C LEU A 13 39.30 -31.33 11.03
N TYR A 14 39.08 -32.29 10.12
CA TYR A 14 38.17 -32.07 8.95
C TYR A 14 36.71 -31.91 9.37
N VAL A 15 36.24 -32.66 10.35
CA VAL A 15 34.90 -32.54 10.89
C VAL A 15 34.70 -31.17 11.57
N LEU A 16 35.68 -30.70 12.35
CA LEU A 16 35.65 -29.38 12.98
C LEU A 16 35.69 -28.24 11.94
N LEU A 17 36.51 -28.37 10.91
CA LEU A 17 36.58 -27.41 9.80
C LEU A 17 35.32 -27.41 8.99
N ALA A 18 34.70 -28.56 8.68
CA ALA A 18 33.44 -28.67 7.99
C ALA A 18 32.28 -28.10 8.83
N TYR A 19 32.30 -28.36 10.16
CA TYR A 19 31.32 -27.83 11.10
C TYR A 19 31.39 -26.30 11.20
N ASN A 20 32.60 -25.73 11.31
CA ASN A 20 32.80 -24.27 11.29
C ASN A 20 32.40 -23.63 9.96
N ARG A 21 32.68 -24.30 8.82
CA ARG A 21 32.26 -23.82 7.50
C ARG A 21 30.76 -23.86 7.33
N MET A 22 30.09 -24.85 7.91
CA MET A 22 28.65 -25.00 7.93
C MET A 22 28.00 -23.92 8.82
N ILE A 23 28.53 -23.66 10.03
CA ILE A 23 28.05 -22.59 10.93
C ILE A 23 28.26 -21.20 10.31
N GLN A 24 29.37 -20.96 9.64
CA GLN A 24 29.61 -19.71 8.90
C GLN A 24 28.57 -19.56 7.76
N GLY A 25 28.26 -20.62 7.02
CA GLY A 25 27.25 -20.62 5.97
C GLY A 25 25.87 -20.24 6.49
N TYR A 26 25.45 -20.76 7.64
CA TYR A 26 24.15 -20.38 8.26
C TYR A 26 24.14 -18.95 8.78
N LYS A 27 25.25 -18.44 9.32
CA LYS A 27 25.35 -17.02 9.72
C LYS A 27 25.20 -16.08 8.53
N TYR A 28 25.82 -16.40 7.40
CA TYR A 28 25.68 -15.58 6.18
C TYR A 28 24.30 -15.75 5.53
N ALA A 29 23.71 -16.95 5.56
CA ALA A 29 22.37 -17.18 5.05
C ALA A 29 21.33 -16.42 5.87
N SER A 30 21.42 -16.41 7.20
CA SER A 30 20.53 -15.62 8.06
C SER A 30 20.75 -14.11 7.89
N LEU A 31 22.01 -13.68 7.71
CA LEU A 31 22.34 -12.28 7.45
C LEU A 31 21.85 -11.81 6.07
N LEU A 32 21.97 -12.67 5.04
CA LEU A 32 21.45 -12.41 3.71
C LEU A 32 19.91 -12.40 3.69
N LEU A 33 19.27 -13.30 4.44
CA LEU A 33 17.82 -13.31 4.63
C LEU A 33 17.34 -12.05 5.37
N LEU A 34 18.06 -11.65 6.45
CA LEU A 34 17.78 -10.41 7.17
C LEU A 34 18.03 -9.17 6.30
N ALA A 35 19.09 -9.19 5.48
CA ALA A 35 19.39 -8.11 4.53
C ALA A 35 18.36 -8.04 3.39
N SER A 36 17.80 -9.19 2.95
CA SER A 36 16.70 -9.20 2.00
C SER A 36 15.40 -8.68 2.61
N LEU A 37 15.11 -9.03 3.87
CA LEU A 37 13.98 -8.48 4.64
C LEU A 37 14.15 -6.97 4.94
N MET A 38 15.39 -6.50 5.17
CA MET A 38 15.67 -5.06 5.35
C MET A 38 15.70 -4.29 4.03
N LYS A 39 15.84 -4.97 2.88
CA LYS A 39 15.80 -4.34 1.56
C LYS A 39 14.37 -3.99 1.12
N GLU A 40 13.37 -4.45 1.84
CA GLU A 40 11.95 -4.07 1.66
C GLU A 40 11.54 -2.78 2.41
N GLY A 41 12.51 -1.96 2.80
CA GLY A 41 12.27 -0.51 2.94
C GLY A 41 12.13 0.12 1.56
N GLY A 42 11.32 -0.52 0.68
CA GLY A 42 11.00 0.01 -0.63
C GLY A 42 10.39 1.37 -0.45
N ALA A 43 10.90 2.37 -1.15
CA ALA A 43 10.28 3.69 -1.19
C ALA A 43 8.80 3.47 -1.48
N ILE A 44 7.93 3.84 -0.52
CA ILE A 44 6.50 3.69 -0.67
C ILE A 44 6.11 4.51 -1.91
N MET A 45 5.70 3.81 -2.96
CA MET A 45 5.22 4.46 -4.17
C MET A 45 3.79 4.91 -3.93
N TYR A 46 3.58 6.21 -3.92
CA TYR A 46 2.25 6.78 -3.79
C TYR A 46 1.99 7.86 -4.83
N ALA A 47 0.73 8.07 -5.11
CA ALA A 47 0.24 9.15 -5.95
C ALA A 47 -0.94 9.85 -5.28
N ILE A 48 -1.13 11.13 -5.57
CA ILE A 48 -2.31 11.89 -5.17
C ILE A 48 -3.10 12.17 -6.44
N ILE A 49 -4.28 11.59 -6.55
CA ILE A 49 -5.20 11.81 -7.67
C ILE A 49 -6.30 12.79 -7.29
N GLU A 50 -6.82 13.51 -8.28
CA GLU A 50 -8.00 14.35 -8.13
C GLU A 50 -9.20 13.68 -8.82
N THR A 51 -10.22 13.35 -8.02
CA THR A 51 -11.46 12.74 -8.52
C THR A 51 -12.67 13.22 -7.69
N GLY A 52 -13.81 13.46 -8.33
CA GLY A 52 -15.01 13.93 -7.65
C GLY A 52 -14.84 15.23 -6.86
N GLY A 53 -13.89 16.11 -7.26
CA GLY A 53 -13.57 17.35 -6.54
C GLY A 53 -12.80 17.15 -5.23
N LYS A 54 -12.21 15.95 -5.03
CA LYS A 54 -11.41 15.59 -3.86
C LYS A 54 -10.05 15.07 -4.29
N GLN A 55 -9.05 15.30 -3.44
CA GLN A 55 -7.73 14.70 -3.60
C GLN A 55 -7.64 13.43 -2.73
N VAL A 56 -7.22 12.34 -3.33
CA VAL A 56 -7.15 11.02 -2.68
C VAL A 56 -5.74 10.48 -2.81
N LEU A 57 -5.17 10.04 -1.68
CA LEU A 57 -3.89 9.35 -1.65
C LEU A 57 -4.10 7.91 -2.13
N CYS A 58 -3.25 7.48 -3.06
CA CYS A 58 -3.26 6.16 -3.67
C CYS A 58 -1.90 5.49 -3.51
N GLU A 59 -1.91 4.27 -3.00
CA GLU A 59 -0.75 3.37 -2.95
C GLU A 59 -1.07 2.10 -3.73
N VAL A 60 -0.10 1.47 -4.35
CA VAL A 60 -0.31 0.22 -5.09
C VAL A 60 -0.84 -0.87 -4.14
N GLY A 61 -1.93 -1.52 -4.53
CA GLY A 61 -2.63 -2.52 -3.71
C GLY A 61 -3.56 -1.95 -2.65
N SER A 62 -3.63 -0.63 -2.47
CA SER A 62 -4.56 -0.02 -1.51
C SER A 62 -5.99 0.06 -2.06
N THR A 63 -6.95 0.04 -1.14
CA THR A 63 -8.37 0.24 -1.45
C THR A 63 -8.78 1.66 -1.15
N ILE A 64 -9.37 2.34 -2.13
CA ILE A 64 -9.88 3.71 -1.99
C ILE A 64 -11.38 3.79 -2.23
N PHE A 65 -12.02 4.80 -1.62
CA PHE A 65 -13.43 5.11 -1.83
C PHE A 65 -13.55 6.47 -2.51
N VAL A 66 -14.16 6.48 -3.68
CA VAL A 66 -14.38 7.70 -4.47
C VAL A 66 -15.87 7.95 -4.68
N GLU A 67 -16.23 9.14 -5.13
CA GLU A 67 -17.61 9.42 -5.55
C GLU A 67 -18.03 8.46 -6.67
N LYS A 68 -19.34 8.23 -6.80
CA LYS A 68 -19.87 7.31 -7.79
C LYS A 68 -19.33 7.59 -9.19
N LEU A 69 -18.71 6.58 -9.79
CA LEU A 69 -18.30 6.56 -11.19
C LEU A 69 -19.32 5.75 -12.01
N ASP A 70 -19.54 6.16 -13.25
CA ASP A 70 -20.46 5.46 -14.17
C ASP A 70 -19.72 4.33 -14.91
N VAL A 71 -19.23 3.35 -14.13
CA VAL A 71 -18.49 2.17 -14.58
C VAL A 71 -19.07 0.93 -13.91
N GLN A 72 -18.88 -0.24 -14.53
CA GLN A 72 -19.37 -1.51 -13.97
C GLN A 72 -18.37 -2.13 -12.96
N GLU A 73 -18.89 -3.01 -12.09
CA GLU A 73 -18.06 -3.79 -11.18
C GLU A 73 -17.12 -4.72 -11.97
N GLY A 74 -15.84 -4.75 -11.61
CA GLY A 74 -14.80 -5.52 -12.29
C GLY A 74 -14.07 -4.77 -13.43
N GLU A 75 -14.54 -3.60 -13.83
CA GLU A 75 -13.93 -2.77 -14.87
C GLU A 75 -12.71 -2.02 -14.34
N GLN A 76 -11.76 -1.73 -15.24
CA GLN A 76 -10.59 -0.91 -14.93
C GLN A 76 -10.87 0.56 -15.27
N VAL A 77 -10.44 1.43 -14.38
CA VAL A 77 -10.54 2.89 -14.50
C VAL A 77 -9.14 3.49 -14.47
N VAL A 78 -8.85 4.39 -15.40
CA VAL A 78 -7.59 5.13 -15.47
C VAL A 78 -7.83 6.57 -15.04
N PHE A 79 -7.04 7.04 -14.07
CA PHE A 79 -7.03 8.42 -13.61
C PHE A 79 -5.82 9.16 -14.18
N ASP A 80 -6.06 10.17 -15.00
CA ASP A 80 -5.02 11.01 -15.61
C ASP A 80 -4.68 12.25 -14.76
N LYS A 81 -5.59 12.66 -13.85
CA LYS A 81 -5.41 13.84 -13.01
C LYS A 81 -4.59 13.53 -11.76
N VAL A 82 -3.28 13.35 -11.93
CA VAL A 82 -2.33 13.10 -10.86
C VAL A 82 -1.69 14.39 -10.43
N VAL A 83 -1.94 14.85 -9.20
CA VAL A 83 -1.40 16.09 -8.62
C VAL A 83 0.04 15.90 -8.17
N CYS A 84 0.32 14.78 -7.56
CA CYS A 84 1.64 14.45 -7.02
C CYS A 84 1.92 12.95 -7.20
N TYR A 85 3.17 12.63 -7.48
CA TYR A 85 3.67 11.27 -7.59
C TYR A 85 5.00 11.16 -6.86
N SER A 86 5.17 10.14 -6.06
CA SER A 86 6.41 9.86 -5.33
C SER A 86 6.85 8.42 -5.51
N ASN A 87 8.07 8.28 -6.05
CA ASN A 87 8.81 7.03 -6.10
C ASN A 87 10.30 7.38 -5.92
N ARG A 88 10.84 7.27 -4.71
CA ARG A 88 12.16 7.76 -4.30
C ARG A 88 12.34 9.30 -4.42
N THR A 89 11.86 9.90 -5.49
CA THR A 89 11.80 11.35 -5.71
C THR A 89 10.35 11.78 -5.88
N THR A 90 9.97 12.88 -5.23
CA THR A 90 8.62 13.42 -5.31
C THR A 90 8.53 14.40 -6.47
N LYS A 91 7.60 14.16 -7.39
CA LYS A 91 7.25 15.08 -8.48
C LYS A 91 5.89 15.71 -8.19
N VAL A 92 5.82 17.02 -8.18
CA VAL A 92 4.57 17.78 -7.98
C VAL A 92 4.17 18.41 -9.31
N GLY A 93 2.88 18.28 -9.65
CA GLY A 93 2.32 18.85 -10.86
C GLY A 93 2.00 20.34 -10.70
N ALA A 94 1.93 21.05 -11.83
CA ALA A 94 1.44 22.42 -11.92
C ALA A 94 0.40 22.53 -13.05
N PRO A 95 -0.88 22.19 -12.86
CA PRO A 95 -1.50 21.55 -11.68
C PRO A 95 -1.32 20.02 -11.61
N TYR A 96 -1.07 19.34 -12.73
CA TYR A 96 -0.94 17.87 -12.81
C TYR A 96 0.42 17.44 -13.33
N VAL A 97 0.87 16.27 -12.91
CA VAL A 97 2.10 15.64 -13.40
C VAL A 97 1.85 15.11 -14.81
N LYS A 98 2.63 15.59 -15.79
CA LYS A 98 2.49 15.16 -17.19
C LYS A 98 2.93 13.69 -17.34
N GLY A 99 2.08 12.89 -17.99
CA GLY A 99 2.35 11.49 -18.28
C GLY A 99 2.04 10.53 -17.15
N ALA A 100 1.73 11.01 -15.93
CA ALA A 100 1.36 10.16 -14.82
C ALA A 100 -0.08 9.63 -14.98
N LYS A 101 -0.25 8.34 -14.68
CA LYS A 101 -1.54 7.64 -14.73
C LYS A 101 -1.66 6.70 -13.54
N VAL A 102 -2.87 6.58 -13.00
CA VAL A 102 -3.19 5.61 -11.95
C VAL A 102 -4.28 4.69 -12.46
N THR A 103 -3.98 3.41 -12.52
CA THR A 103 -4.93 2.37 -12.92
C THR A 103 -5.53 1.73 -11.69
N ALA A 104 -6.85 1.70 -11.63
CA ALA A 104 -7.60 1.11 -10.53
C ALA A 104 -8.68 0.17 -11.05
N LYS A 105 -8.97 -0.89 -10.31
CA LYS A 105 -10.06 -1.83 -10.60
C LYS A 105 -11.25 -1.56 -9.70
N VAL A 106 -12.44 -1.54 -10.28
CA VAL A 106 -13.70 -1.39 -9.54
C VAL A 106 -14.03 -2.69 -8.82
N GLU A 107 -14.06 -2.66 -7.49
CA GLU A 107 -14.49 -3.80 -6.70
C GLU A 107 -16.00 -3.83 -6.49
N LYS A 108 -16.57 -2.67 -6.15
CA LYS A 108 -17.98 -2.58 -5.78
C LYS A 108 -18.54 -1.16 -5.94
N GLN A 109 -19.81 -1.11 -6.32
CA GLN A 109 -20.65 0.10 -6.25
C GLN A 109 -21.54 0.02 -5.00
N GLY A 110 -21.59 1.08 -4.20
CA GLY A 110 -22.35 1.05 -2.95
C GLY A 110 -22.93 2.40 -2.54
N LYS A 111 -23.69 2.38 -1.46
CA LYS A 111 -24.22 3.58 -0.81
C LYS A 111 -23.78 3.57 0.67
N ALA A 112 -23.29 4.70 1.15
CA ALA A 112 -22.90 4.89 2.54
C ALA A 112 -24.08 4.78 3.51
N LYS A 113 -23.79 4.80 4.82
CA LYS A 113 -24.82 4.82 5.86
C LYS A 113 -25.73 6.03 5.68
N LYS A 114 -27.04 5.84 5.92
CA LYS A 114 -28.03 6.91 5.83
C LYS A 114 -27.75 8.00 6.84
N ILE A 115 -27.64 9.24 6.36
CA ILE A 115 -27.55 10.45 7.17
C ILE A 115 -28.94 11.07 7.23
N THR A 116 -29.45 11.32 8.42
CA THR A 116 -30.74 11.96 8.61
C THR A 116 -30.52 13.40 9.05
N ILE A 117 -31.06 14.33 8.29
CA ILE A 117 -31.05 15.76 8.60
C ILE A 117 -32.42 16.12 9.17
N TYR A 118 -32.39 16.79 10.31
CA TYR A 118 -33.60 17.32 10.95
C TYR A 118 -33.49 18.83 11.13
N LYS A 119 -34.44 19.56 10.55
CA LYS A 119 -34.53 21.02 10.69
C LYS A 119 -35.78 21.35 11.49
N TYR A 120 -35.61 22.16 12.53
CA TYR A 120 -36.64 22.54 13.45
C TYR A 120 -36.60 24.06 13.74
N LYS A 121 -37.75 24.72 13.73
CA LYS A 121 -37.92 26.11 14.16
C LYS A 121 -38.99 26.16 15.26
N CYS A 122 -38.60 26.52 16.49
CA CYS A 122 -39.50 26.49 17.62
C CYS A 122 -40.44 27.70 17.76
N LYS A 123 -40.08 28.86 17.18
CA LYS A 123 -40.79 30.10 17.38
C LYS A 123 -41.74 30.52 16.24
N ASP A 124 -41.74 29.87 15.14
CA ASP A 124 -42.44 30.33 13.90
C ASP A 124 -43.25 29.18 13.32
N GLY A 125 -44.38 28.89 13.96
CA GLY A 125 -45.33 27.88 13.52
C GLY A 125 -44.84 26.44 13.58
N SER A 126 -43.81 26.12 14.40
CA SER A 126 -43.32 24.75 14.64
C SER A 126 -42.98 24.00 13.33
N SER A 127 -42.25 24.61 12.44
CA SER A 127 -41.85 24.00 11.19
C SER A 127 -40.83 22.89 11.39
N HIS A 128 -41.19 21.67 11.01
CA HIS A 128 -40.34 20.50 11.06
C HIS A 128 -40.02 19.99 9.66
N ARG A 129 -38.75 19.71 9.37
CA ARG A 129 -38.35 19.05 8.13
C ARG A 129 -37.32 17.96 8.43
N LYS A 130 -37.65 16.73 8.05
CA LYS A 130 -36.74 15.57 8.16
C LYS A 130 -36.42 15.09 6.76
N GLN A 131 -35.13 14.97 6.45
CA GLN A 131 -34.65 14.49 5.16
C GLN A 131 -33.52 13.50 5.38
N GLY A 132 -33.49 12.41 4.62
CA GLY A 132 -32.41 11.42 4.66
C GLY A 132 -31.62 11.42 3.37
N HIS A 133 -30.31 11.23 3.47
CA HIS A 133 -29.42 11.08 2.33
C HIS A 133 -28.53 9.86 2.49
N ARG A 134 -28.22 9.17 1.38
CA ARG A 134 -27.19 8.14 1.29
C ARG A 134 -26.26 8.51 0.15
N GLN A 135 -24.99 8.79 0.48
CA GLN A 135 -23.99 9.10 -0.53
C GLN A 135 -23.62 7.83 -1.29
N PRO A 136 -23.79 7.78 -2.61
CA PRO A 136 -23.27 6.68 -3.42
C PRO A 136 -21.75 6.82 -3.55
N TYR A 137 -21.06 5.68 -3.58
CA TYR A 137 -19.60 5.61 -3.72
C TYR A 137 -19.20 4.43 -4.59
N THR A 138 -18.00 4.52 -5.17
CA THR A 138 -17.33 3.42 -5.85
C THR A 138 -16.12 3.01 -5.03
N LYS A 139 -15.99 1.71 -4.73
CA LYS A 139 -14.81 1.11 -4.08
C LYS A 139 -13.86 0.63 -5.16
N LEU A 140 -12.62 1.10 -5.10
CA LEU A 140 -11.57 0.82 -6.08
C LEU A 140 -10.35 0.22 -5.38
N THR A 141 -9.67 -0.70 -6.04
CA THR A 141 -8.34 -1.20 -5.66
C THR A 141 -7.32 -0.69 -6.68
N ILE A 142 -6.25 -0.08 -6.22
CA ILE A 142 -5.20 0.46 -7.07
C ILE A 142 -4.32 -0.69 -7.57
N GLU A 143 -4.22 -0.86 -8.89
CA GLU A 143 -3.40 -1.90 -9.52
C GLU A 143 -2.00 -1.39 -9.86
N ALA A 144 -1.92 -0.22 -10.48
CA ALA A 144 -0.65 0.34 -10.94
C ALA A 144 -0.62 1.87 -10.87
N ILE A 145 0.58 2.41 -10.66
CA ILE A 145 0.88 3.84 -10.73
C ILE A 145 2.02 4.02 -11.71
N GLU A 146 1.80 4.77 -12.77
CA GLU A 146 2.77 5.04 -13.84
C GLU A 146 3.06 6.55 -13.90
N ALA A 147 4.35 6.95 -14.07
CA ALA A 147 4.75 8.36 -14.21
C ALA A 147 6.17 8.52 -14.84
#